data_08cd47024f19f33ffbda98c08b663327
#
_entry.id   08cd47024f19f33ffbda98c08b663327
#
_cell.length_a   1.000
_cell.length_b   1.000
_cell.length_c   1.000
_cell.angle_alpha   90.00
_cell.angle_beta   90.00
_cell.angle_gamma   90.00
#
_symmetry.space_group_name_H-M   'P 1'
#
loop_
_entity.id
_entity.type
_entity.pdbx_description
1 polymer ?
#
loop_
_entity_poly.entity_id
_entity_poly.type
_entity_poly.pdbx_seq_one_letter_code
_entity_poly.pdbx_strand_id
1 'polypeptide(L)'
;MFSENDKISIRQLQALLILDLFGTGVVTLPRQTVNVAGNDAYIAVLLGSIIMAVFTLVFTILGQRYTNKTVVEISQMLLSRPVGLLLSLGLAIKIMIGAGLELRIFCEMIGQSMLFRTPIFITALAMLIICGYVSTIGYECRARTGEILFVFVFVPF
;
A
#
# COMPACT_ATOMS: atom_id res chain seq x y z
N MET A 1 7.23 -3.81 20.95
CA MET A 1 6.66 -3.03 22.05
C MET A 1 5.69 -2.06 21.40
N PHE A 2 4.45 -2.51 21.11
CA PHE A 2 3.42 -1.66 20.53
C PHE A 2 2.70 -0.98 21.70
N SER A 3 2.74 0.36 21.70
CA SER A 3 2.05 1.17 22.72
C SER A 3 0.55 0.92 22.61
N GLU A 4 -0.15 0.75 23.73
CA GLU A 4 -1.60 0.57 23.78
C GLU A 4 -2.41 1.77 23.20
N ASN A 5 -1.74 2.82 22.80
CA ASN A 5 -2.33 4.07 22.32
C ASN A 5 -2.41 4.18 20.77
N ASP A 6 -1.90 3.20 20.02
CA ASP A 6 -1.92 3.20 18.54
C ASP A 6 -3.27 2.71 17.97
N LYS A 7 -4.38 3.28 18.46
CA LYS A 7 -5.71 3.01 17.90
C LYS A 7 -6.03 4.00 16.79
N ILE A 8 -5.97 3.51 15.55
CA ILE A 8 -6.38 4.27 14.37
C ILE A 8 -7.90 4.19 14.23
N SER A 9 -8.57 5.33 14.02
CA SER A 9 -9.99 5.39 13.70
C SER A 9 -10.25 4.78 12.30
N ILE A 10 -11.42 4.17 12.11
CA ILE A 10 -11.85 3.63 10.81
C ILE A 10 -11.78 4.71 9.71
N ARG A 11 -12.13 5.96 10.04
CA ARG A 11 -12.06 7.10 9.11
C ARG A 11 -10.63 7.40 8.69
N GLN A 12 -9.69 7.37 9.63
CA GLN A 12 -8.26 7.58 9.37
C GLN A 12 -7.68 6.48 8.48
N LEU A 13 -8.07 5.22 8.73
CA LEU A 13 -7.67 4.10 7.89
C LEU A 13 -8.23 4.25 6.46
N GLN A 14 -9.50 4.64 6.32
CA GLN A 14 -10.10 4.89 5.01
C GLN A 14 -9.39 6.03 4.26
N ALA A 15 -9.09 7.14 4.94
CA ALA A 15 -8.36 8.25 4.33
C ALA A 15 -6.98 7.83 3.83
N LEU A 16 -6.23 7.06 4.64
CA LEU A 16 -4.93 6.52 4.23
C LEU A 16 -5.04 5.60 3.00
N LEU A 17 -5.99 4.67 2.99
CA LEU A 17 -6.20 3.76 1.86
C LEU A 17 -6.58 4.50 0.57
N ILE A 18 -7.44 5.52 0.67
CA ILE A 18 -7.82 6.32 -0.48
C ILE A 18 -6.63 7.12 -1.00
N LEU A 19 -5.83 7.74 -0.13
CA LEU A 19 -4.63 8.47 -0.52
C LEU A 19 -3.58 7.57 -1.17
N ASP A 20 -3.40 6.35 -0.66
CA ASP A 20 -2.50 5.36 -1.23
C ASP A 20 -2.91 4.96 -2.65
N LEU A 21 -4.21 4.68 -2.85
CA LEU A 21 -4.77 4.39 -4.16
C LEU A 21 -4.69 5.58 -5.13
N PHE A 22 -4.92 6.80 -4.64
CA PHE A 22 -4.83 8.01 -5.46
C PHE A 22 -3.39 8.39 -5.79
N GLY A 23 -2.42 8.09 -4.94
CA GLY A 23 -1.03 8.47 -5.14
C GLY A 23 -0.43 7.83 -6.40
N THR A 24 -0.20 6.54 -6.35
CA THR A 24 0.43 5.79 -7.45
C THR A 24 -0.58 5.09 -8.36
N GLY A 25 -1.70 4.62 -7.81
CA GLY A 25 -2.69 3.82 -8.52
C GLY A 25 -3.36 4.55 -9.68
N VAL A 26 -3.80 5.78 -9.49
CA VAL A 26 -4.50 6.55 -10.55
C VAL A 26 -3.61 6.82 -11.77
N VAL A 27 -2.31 6.99 -11.56
CA VAL A 27 -1.37 7.28 -12.65
C VAL A 27 -0.87 6.02 -13.32
N THR A 28 -0.59 4.97 -12.55
CA THR A 28 0.05 3.75 -13.06
C THR A 28 -0.94 2.74 -13.62
N LEU A 29 -2.11 2.59 -12.99
CA LEU A 29 -3.09 1.57 -13.36
C LEU A 29 -3.63 1.73 -14.80
N PRO A 30 -4.07 2.92 -15.26
CA PRO A 30 -4.53 3.09 -16.63
C PRO A 30 -3.43 2.80 -17.65
N ARG A 31 -2.20 3.28 -17.39
CA ARG A 31 -1.06 3.06 -18.28
C ARG A 31 -0.69 1.59 -18.39
N GLN A 32 -0.66 0.87 -17.28
CA GLN A 32 -0.31 -0.56 -17.28
C GLN A 32 -1.38 -1.40 -17.96
N THR A 33 -2.66 -1.14 -17.67
CA THR A 33 -3.77 -1.90 -18.26
C THR A 33 -3.87 -1.69 -19.77
N VAL A 34 -3.73 -0.46 -20.25
CA VAL A 34 -3.73 -0.17 -21.69
C VAL A 34 -2.54 -0.80 -22.41
N ASN A 35 -1.36 -0.81 -21.79
CA ASN A 35 -0.17 -1.44 -22.38
C ASN A 35 -0.32 -2.96 -22.54
N VAL A 36 -1.08 -3.64 -21.67
CA VAL A 36 -1.25 -5.10 -21.70
C VAL A 36 -2.50 -5.51 -22.47
N ALA A 37 -3.63 -4.82 -22.27
CA ALA A 37 -4.94 -5.21 -22.78
C ALA A 37 -5.42 -4.33 -23.96
N GLY A 38 -4.67 -3.28 -24.33
CA GLY A 38 -5.05 -2.39 -25.42
C GLY A 38 -6.45 -1.80 -25.24
N ASN A 39 -7.31 -1.97 -26.25
CA ASN A 39 -8.68 -1.45 -26.23
C ASN A 39 -9.59 -2.13 -25.18
N ASP A 40 -9.23 -3.32 -24.73
CA ASP A 40 -10.02 -4.09 -23.74
C ASP A 40 -9.60 -3.83 -22.30
N ALA A 41 -8.82 -2.76 -22.05
CA ALA A 41 -8.32 -2.38 -20.75
C ALA A 41 -9.44 -2.19 -19.71
N TYR A 42 -10.60 -1.65 -20.11
CA TYR A 42 -11.75 -1.47 -19.22
C TYR A 42 -12.35 -2.81 -18.73
N ILE A 43 -12.37 -3.84 -19.58
CA ILE A 43 -12.82 -5.18 -19.20
C ILE A 43 -11.83 -5.79 -18.21
N ALA A 44 -10.53 -5.64 -18.44
CA ALA A 44 -9.49 -6.12 -17.53
C ALA A 44 -9.62 -5.50 -16.14
N VAL A 45 -9.88 -4.19 -16.04
CA VAL A 45 -10.12 -3.50 -14.76
C VAL A 45 -11.38 -4.01 -14.06
N LEU A 46 -12.50 -4.21 -14.80
CA LEU A 46 -13.73 -4.75 -14.25
C LEU A 46 -13.54 -6.17 -13.69
N LEU A 47 -12.91 -7.05 -14.46
CA LEU A 47 -12.62 -8.41 -14.00
C LEU A 47 -11.68 -8.41 -12.79
N GLY A 48 -10.64 -7.59 -12.81
CA GLY A 48 -9.72 -7.40 -11.68
C GLY A 48 -10.44 -6.93 -10.42
N SER A 49 -11.37 -5.97 -10.55
CA SER A 49 -12.14 -5.44 -9.41
C SER A 49 -13.07 -6.50 -8.80
N ILE A 50 -13.70 -7.34 -9.62
CA ILE A 50 -14.55 -8.44 -9.15
C ILE A 50 -13.72 -9.48 -8.38
N ILE A 51 -12.57 -9.87 -8.93
CA ILE A 51 -11.65 -10.79 -8.27
C ILE A 51 -11.18 -10.22 -6.92
N MET A 52 -10.79 -8.94 -6.89
CA MET A 52 -10.37 -8.28 -5.65
C MET A 52 -11.51 -8.16 -4.64
N ALA A 53 -12.75 -7.93 -5.07
CA ALA A 53 -13.91 -7.93 -4.19
C ALA A 53 -14.11 -9.29 -3.49
N VAL A 54 -13.98 -10.40 -4.25
CA VAL A 54 -14.06 -11.75 -3.68
C VAL A 54 -12.93 -11.99 -2.66
N PHE A 55 -11.70 -11.62 -2.98
CA PHE A 55 -10.58 -11.72 -2.03
C PHE A 55 -10.83 -10.91 -0.77
N THR A 56 -11.31 -9.67 -0.91
CA THR A 56 -11.63 -8.79 0.22
C THR A 56 -12.69 -9.41 1.13
N LEU A 57 -13.72 -10.01 0.58
CA LEU A 57 -14.75 -10.72 1.36
C LEU A 57 -14.14 -11.89 2.16
N VAL A 58 -13.31 -12.70 1.51
CA VAL A 58 -12.64 -13.83 2.18
C VAL A 58 -11.75 -13.34 3.33
N PHE A 59 -10.93 -12.29 3.10
CA PHE A 59 -10.08 -11.71 4.13
C PHE A 59 -10.88 -11.09 5.28
N THR A 60 -12.03 -10.47 4.98
CA THR A 60 -12.91 -9.88 6.00
C THR A 60 -13.50 -10.96 6.90
N ILE A 61 -14.01 -12.04 6.31
CA ILE A 61 -14.56 -13.19 7.06
C ILE A 61 -13.45 -13.82 7.94
N LEU A 62 -12.25 -13.97 7.37
CA LEU A 62 -11.11 -14.53 8.10
C LEU A 62 -10.70 -13.64 9.28
N GLY A 63 -10.63 -12.33 9.07
CA GLY A 63 -10.29 -11.34 10.10
C GLY A 63 -11.32 -11.27 11.23
N GLN A 64 -12.61 -11.39 10.91
CA GLN A 64 -13.67 -11.45 11.91
C GLN A 64 -13.63 -12.72 12.77
N ARG A 65 -13.21 -13.84 12.16
CA ARG A 65 -13.12 -15.13 12.86
C ARG A 65 -11.89 -15.23 13.79
N TYR A 66 -10.80 -14.54 13.45
CA TYR A 66 -9.54 -14.58 14.18
C TYR A 66 -9.13 -13.19 14.70
N THR A 67 -10.04 -12.57 15.45
CA THR A 67 -9.78 -11.29 16.12
C THR A 67 -8.55 -11.35 17.03
N ASN A 68 -7.70 -10.35 16.98
CA ASN A 68 -6.45 -10.22 17.74
C ASN A 68 -5.31 -11.16 17.31
N LYS A 69 -5.37 -11.78 16.12
CA LYS A 69 -4.26 -12.56 15.58
C LYS A 69 -3.66 -11.90 14.36
N THR A 70 -2.35 -11.97 14.25
CA THR A 70 -1.63 -11.50 13.06
C THR A 70 -1.83 -12.46 11.90
N VAL A 71 -1.67 -11.98 10.67
CA VAL A 71 -1.75 -12.81 9.44
C VAL A 71 -0.77 -13.99 9.52
N VAL A 72 0.40 -13.77 10.15
CA VAL A 72 1.42 -14.81 10.39
C VAL A 72 0.88 -15.90 11.30
N GLU A 73 0.26 -15.54 12.41
CA GLU A 73 -0.30 -16.50 13.37
C GLU A 73 -1.48 -17.28 12.77
N ILE A 74 -2.34 -16.58 12.00
CA ILE A 74 -3.47 -17.22 11.31
C ILE A 74 -2.95 -18.27 10.30
N SER A 75 -1.94 -17.92 9.52
CA SER A 75 -1.35 -18.82 8.54
C SER A 75 -0.69 -20.06 9.18
N GLN A 76 -0.04 -19.90 10.33
CA GLN A 76 0.56 -20.99 11.08
C GLN A 76 -0.49 -21.92 11.73
N MET A 77 -1.64 -21.37 12.12
CA MET A 77 -2.73 -22.15 12.69
C MET A 77 -3.49 -22.96 11.65
N LEU A 78 -3.67 -22.40 10.45
CA LEU A 78 -4.46 -23.04 9.38
C LEU A 78 -3.67 -24.08 8.60
N LEU A 79 -2.38 -23.83 8.33
CA LEU A 79 -1.60 -24.70 7.43
C LEU A 79 -0.61 -25.63 8.15
N SER A 80 0.01 -25.24 9.16
CA SER A 80 1.03 -25.85 10.02
C SER A 80 2.21 -24.89 10.19
N ARG A 81 2.96 -25.05 11.26
CA ARG A 81 4.06 -24.11 11.60
C ARG A 81 5.06 -23.87 10.47
N PRO A 82 5.64 -24.88 9.79
CA PRO A 82 6.65 -24.64 8.75
C PRO A 82 6.07 -23.97 7.50
N VAL A 83 4.87 -24.36 7.07
CA VAL A 83 4.21 -23.79 5.88
C VAL A 83 3.76 -22.37 6.13
N GLY A 84 3.21 -22.07 7.30
CA GLY A 84 2.83 -20.73 7.69
C GLY A 84 4.02 -19.77 7.76
N LEU A 85 5.18 -20.24 8.20
CA LEU A 85 6.41 -19.44 8.23
C LEU A 85 6.93 -19.14 6.82
N LEU A 86 6.92 -20.12 5.91
CA LEU A 86 7.30 -19.94 4.51
C LEU A 86 6.37 -18.94 3.79
N LEU A 87 5.07 -19.03 4.02
CA LEU A 87 4.09 -18.07 3.48
C LEU A 87 4.32 -16.65 4.00
N SER A 88 4.57 -16.52 5.30
CA SER A 88 4.84 -15.22 5.92
C SER A 88 6.13 -14.59 5.37
N LEU A 89 7.17 -15.39 5.17
CA LEU A 89 8.42 -14.96 4.56
C LEU A 89 8.19 -14.51 3.09
N GLY A 90 7.45 -15.31 2.33
CA GLY A 90 7.08 -14.95 0.95
C GLY A 90 6.29 -13.64 0.87
N LEU A 91 5.37 -13.42 1.80
CA LEU A 91 4.59 -12.20 1.90
C LEU A 91 5.47 -10.99 2.27
N ALA A 92 6.41 -11.16 3.19
CA ALA A 92 7.37 -10.12 3.55
C ALA A 92 8.26 -9.73 2.36
N ILE A 93 8.79 -10.70 1.63
CA ILE A 93 9.59 -10.48 0.42
C ILE A 93 8.75 -9.74 -0.64
N LYS A 94 7.50 -10.16 -0.86
CA LYS A 94 6.58 -9.49 -1.79
C LYS A 94 6.37 -8.02 -1.43
N ILE A 95 6.14 -7.72 -0.15
CA ILE A 95 5.95 -6.35 0.33
C ILE A 95 7.22 -5.52 0.12
N MET A 96 8.40 -6.07 0.42
CA MET A 96 9.67 -5.37 0.20
C MET A 96 9.91 -5.06 -1.27
N ILE A 97 9.67 -6.00 -2.17
CA ILE A 97 9.80 -5.79 -3.61
C ILE A 97 8.78 -4.74 -4.08
N GLY A 98 7.53 -4.82 -3.63
CA GLY A 98 6.49 -3.86 -3.95
C GLY A 98 6.87 -2.44 -3.54
N ALA A 99 7.31 -2.25 -2.30
CA ALA A 99 7.77 -0.95 -1.80
C ALA A 99 8.95 -0.38 -2.61
N GLY A 100 9.89 -1.23 -3.02
CA GLY A 100 11.01 -0.82 -3.87
C GLY A 100 10.56 -0.38 -5.28
N LEU A 101 9.59 -1.06 -5.87
CA LEU A 101 9.01 -0.70 -7.17
C LEU A 101 8.23 0.62 -7.08
N GLU A 102 7.43 0.82 -6.05
CA GLU A 102 6.71 2.08 -5.83
C GLU A 102 7.65 3.26 -5.63
N LEU A 103 8.72 3.08 -4.83
CA LEU A 103 9.76 4.07 -4.66
C LEU A 103 10.41 4.44 -6.00
N ARG A 104 10.71 3.47 -6.83
CA ARG A 104 11.29 3.68 -8.16
C ARG A 104 10.35 4.49 -9.06
N ILE A 105 9.07 4.09 -9.17
CA ILE A 105 8.06 4.79 -9.96
C ILE A 105 7.95 6.25 -9.51
N PHE A 106 7.91 6.49 -8.19
CA PHE A 106 7.84 7.83 -7.63
C PHE A 106 9.08 8.66 -7.97
N CYS A 107 10.27 8.09 -7.86
CA CYS A 107 11.52 8.79 -8.21
C CYS A 107 11.61 9.10 -9.72
N GLU A 108 11.13 8.20 -10.58
CA GLU A 108 11.06 8.43 -12.02
C GLU A 108 10.08 9.57 -12.35
N MET A 109 8.91 9.61 -11.70
CA MET A 109 7.94 10.70 -11.88
C MET A 109 8.50 12.05 -11.47
N ILE A 110 9.13 12.16 -10.31
CA ILE A 110 9.75 13.42 -9.84
C ILE A 110 10.93 13.79 -10.74
N GLY A 111 11.74 12.83 -11.12
CA GLY A 111 12.88 13.04 -12.02
C GLY A 111 12.45 13.63 -13.37
N GLN A 112 11.35 13.17 -13.93
CA GLN A 112 10.81 13.65 -15.21
C GLN A 112 10.09 14.99 -15.11
N SER A 113 9.50 15.32 -13.96
CA SER A 113 8.67 16.53 -13.80
C SER A 113 9.41 17.72 -13.19
N MET A 114 10.29 17.49 -12.22
CA MET A 114 10.89 18.56 -11.41
C MET A 114 12.42 18.53 -11.36
N LEU A 115 13.04 17.36 -11.40
CA LEU A 115 14.46 17.17 -11.11
C LEU A 115 15.22 16.54 -12.29
N PHE A 116 15.13 17.13 -13.47
CA PHE A 116 15.74 16.62 -14.73
C PHE A 116 17.25 16.38 -14.66
N ARG A 117 17.98 17.03 -13.74
CA ARG A 117 19.44 16.91 -13.62
C ARG A 117 19.90 16.11 -12.41
N THR A 118 18.96 15.63 -11.59
CA THR A 118 19.29 14.91 -10.35
C THR A 118 19.27 13.40 -10.62
N PRO A 119 20.34 12.67 -10.30
CA PRO A 119 20.33 11.22 -10.46
C PRO A 119 19.26 10.58 -9.55
N ILE A 120 18.56 9.58 -10.08
CA ILE A 120 17.46 8.87 -9.40
C ILE A 120 17.89 8.35 -8.03
N PHE A 121 19.15 7.95 -7.88
CA PHE A 121 19.70 7.46 -6.62
C PHE A 121 19.63 8.48 -5.47
N ILE A 122 19.90 9.76 -5.75
CA ILE A 122 19.85 10.83 -4.73
C ILE A 122 18.41 11.05 -4.27
N THR A 123 17.46 11.07 -5.22
CA THR A 123 16.03 11.21 -4.90
C THR A 123 15.53 10.01 -4.09
N ALA A 124 15.90 8.80 -4.48
CA ALA A 124 15.53 7.59 -3.76
C ALA A 124 16.10 7.55 -2.34
N LEU A 125 17.35 7.96 -2.16
CA LEU A 125 18.01 8.00 -0.85
C LEU A 125 17.35 9.05 0.07
N ALA A 126 17.04 10.23 -0.46
CA ALA A 126 16.33 11.26 0.30
C ALA A 126 14.95 10.76 0.76
N MET A 127 14.20 10.11 -0.15
CA MET A 127 12.88 9.53 0.20
C MET A 127 12.98 8.42 1.22
N LEU A 128 13.98 7.54 1.11
CA LEU A 128 14.19 6.47 2.10
C LEU A 128 14.49 7.03 3.49
N ILE A 129 15.29 8.09 3.59
CA ILE A 129 15.58 8.76 4.88
C ILE A 129 14.30 9.34 5.47
N ILE A 130 13.49 10.05 4.66
CA ILE A 130 12.23 10.66 5.10
C ILE A 130 11.25 9.56 5.53
N CYS A 131 11.05 8.53 4.73
CA CYS A 131 10.17 7.39 5.05
C CYS A 131 10.64 6.66 6.31
N GLY A 132 11.95 6.44 6.46
CA GLY A 132 12.54 5.86 7.66
C GLY A 132 12.24 6.71 8.90
N TYR A 133 12.45 8.02 8.82
CA TYR A 133 12.15 8.94 9.92
C TYR A 133 10.66 8.93 10.28
N VAL A 134 9.77 9.04 9.30
CA VAL A 134 8.30 9.00 9.51
C VAL A 134 7.85 7.67 10.11
N SER A 135 8.51 6.56 9.74
CA SER A 135 8.22 5.24 10.29
C SER A 135 8.53 5.14 11.78
N THR A 136 9.52 5.91 12.30
CA THR A 136 9.85 5.92 13.74
C THR A 136 8.85 6.69 14.58
N ILE A 137 8.09 7.61 13.98
CA ILE A 137 7.09 8.45 14.68
C ILE A 137 5.81 7.66 15.03
N GLY A 138 5.56 6.54 14.34
CA GLY A 138 4.40 5.67 14.59
C GLY A 138 3.22 5.88 13.63
N TYR A 139 2.31 4.91 13.63
CA TYR A 139 1.16 4.86 12.71
C TYR A 139 0.12 5.94 12.98
N GLU A 140 -0.03 6.38 14.22
CA GLU A 140 -1.02 7.40 14.59
C GLU A 140 -0.73 8.75 13.95
N CYS A 141 0.53 9.17 13.93
CA CYS A 141 0.93 10.43 13.29
C CYS A 141 0.70 10.38 11.78
N ARG A 142 1.01 9.24 11.14
CA ARG A 142 0.74 9.02 9.69
C ARG A 142 -0.75 9.09 9.39
N ALA A 143 -1.59 8.50 10.25
CA ALA A 143 -3.03 8.48 10.07
C ALA A 143 -3.64 9.88 10.19
N ARG A 144 -3.19 10.68 11.15
CA ARG A 144 -3.63 12.08 11.32
C ARG A 144 -3.16 12.96 10.16
N THR A 145 -1.92 12.80 9.73
CA THR A 145 -1.39 13.53 8.56
C THR A 145 -2.15 13.15 7.29
N GLY A 146 -2.47 11.88 7.10
CA GLY A 146 -3.27 11.38 5.99
C GLY A 146 -4.68 11.99 5.97
N GLU A 147 -5.34 12.12 7.12
CA GLU A 147 -6.66 12.75 7.22
C GLU A 147 -6.62 14.23 6.81
N ILE A 148 -5.61 14.97 7.23
CA ILE A 148 -5.41 16.37 6.83
C ILE A 148 -5.13 16.47 5.33
N LEU A 149 -4.23 15.64 4.80
CA LEU A 149 -3.93 15.62 3.37
C LEU A 149 -5.14 15.23 2.52
N PHE A 150 -5.96 14.29 3.00
CA PHE A 150 -7.20 13.92 2.33
C PHE A 150 -8.14 15.11 2.14
N VAL A 151 -8.33 15.92 3.19
CA VAL A 151 -9.15 17.14 3.12
C VAL A 151 -8.55 18.13 2.12
N PHE A 152 -7.23 18.35 2.16
CA PHE A 152 -6.56 19.27 1.25
C PHE A 152 -6.61 18.85 -0.22
N VAL A 153 -6.61 17.57 -0.50
CA VAL A 153 -6.65 17.03 -1.87
C VAL A 153 -8.07 17.03 -2.42
N PHE A 154 -9.09 16.72 -1.60
CA PHE A 154 -10.46 16.51 -2.07
C PHE A 154 -11.38 17.73 -1.92
N VAL A 155 -11.09 18.68 -1.03
CA VAL A 155 -11.91 19.89 -0.86
C VAL A 155 -11.80 20.89 -2.02
N PRO A 156 -10.66 21.05 -2.72
CA PRO A 156 -10.56 21.96 -3.87
C PRO A 156 -11.23 21.45 -5.14
N PHE A 157 -11.63 20.16 -5.19
CA PHE A 157 -12.29 19.52 -6.32
C PHE A 157 -13.80 19.37 -6.05
#